data_e14e730d7d1e8e8a68df5559b508bc1a
#
_entry.id   e14e730d7d1e8e8a68df5559b508bc1a
#
_cell.length_a   1.000
_cell.length_b   1.000
_cell.length_c   1.000
_cell.angle_alpha   90.00
_cell.angle_beta   90.00
_cell.angle_gamma   90.00
#
_symmetry.space_group_name_H-M   'P 1'
#
loop_
_entity.id
_entity.type
_entity.pdbx_description
1 polymer ?
#
loop_
_entity_poly.entity_id
_entity_poly.type
_entity_poly.pdbx_seq_one_letter_code
_entity_poly.pdbx_strand_id
1 'polypeptide(L)'
;VNNAGAAWGAPMGEFPEAGFDKVLDINVKAPYMLTQALLDPLSAAATADDPGRVIMTGSIDGIQVPMGDNFSYSASKAAIHMLARHMAKFLADRNITVNCIAPGPFESKMMAYVLEDEKMRASIEGTNPRGRIGTPEDVAGTVIWLSSRAGAYINGVTVPIDGGISMVNS
;
A
#
# COMPACT_ATOMS: atom_id res chain seq x y z
N VAL A 1 -10.25 3.71 3.83
CA VAL A 1 -9.03 2.93 3.59
C VAL A 1 -9.28 1.93 2.47
N ASN A 2 -8.49 2.00 1.41
CA ASN A 2 -8.51 1.06 0.28
C ASN A 2 -7.48 -0.06 0.55
N ASN A 3 -7.94 -1.14 1.17
CA ASN A 3 -7.07 -2.24 1.63
C ASN A 3 -7.22 -3.53 0.80
N ALA A 4 -8.32 -3.69 0.05
CA ALA A 4 -8.48 -4.86 -0.81
C ALA A 4 -7.30 -4.98 -1.77
N GLY A 5 -6.78 -6.20 -1.93
CA GLY A 5 -5.62 -6.44 -2.78
C GLY A 5 -5.52 -7.89 -3.21
N ALA A 6 -4.84 -8.09 -4.33
CA ALA A 6 -4.52 -9.40 -4.88
C ALA A 6 -3.05 -9.43 -5.30
N ALA A 7 -2.46 -10.62 -5.30
CA ALA A 7 -1.16 -10.90 -5.86
C ALA A 7 -1.26 -12.10 -6.80
N TRP A 8 -0.34 -12.18 -7.75
CA TRP A 8 -0.16 -13.31 -8.63
C TRP A 8 1.32 -13.45 -8.94
N GLY A 9 1.83 -14.67 -8.87
CA GLY A 9 3.22 -15.00 -9.21
C GLY A 9 3.25 -16.08 -10.29
N ALA A 10 4.09 -15.88 -11.29
CA ALA A 10 4.45 -16.86 -12.29
C ALA A 10 5.76 -16.45 -12.97
N PRO A 11 6.56 -17.41 -13.47
CA PRO A 11 7.78 -17.11 -14.22
C PRO A 11 7.53 -16.21 -15.43
N MET A 12 8.53 -15.41 -15.80
CA MET A 12 8.50 -14.64 -17.03
C MET A 12 8.34 -15.58 -18.23
N GLY A 13 7.37 -15.30 -19.09
CA GLY A 13 7.00 -16.13 -20.24
C GLY A 13 5.83 -17.09 -19.98
N GLU A 14 5.46 -17.32 -18.72
CA GLU A 14 4.33 -18.19 -18.32
C GLU A 14 3.24 -17.40 -17.56
N PHE A 15 3.41 -16.10 -17.44
CA PHE A 15 2.48 -15.26 -16.65
C PHE A 15 1.14 -15.11 -17.39
N PRO A 16 0.00 -15.56 -16.82
CA PRO A 16 -1.28 -15.51 -17.49
C PRO A 16 -1.83 -14.07 -17.53
N GLU A 17 -2.33 -13.64 -18.69
CA GLU A 17 -2.95 -12.32 -18.89
C GLU A 17 -4.08 -12.05 -17.88
N ALA A 18 -4.97 -13.02 -17.67
CA ALA A 18 -6.06 -12.90 -16.71
C ALA A 18 -5.58 -12.70 -15.26
N GLY A 19 -4.42 -13.25 -14.90
CA GLY A 19 -3.79 -13.00 -13.59
C GLY A 19 -3.26 -11.59 -13.48
N PHE A 20 -2.70 -11.06 -14.56
CA PHE A 20 -2.20 -9.68 -14.65
C PHE A 20 -3.36 -8.67 -14.51
N ASP A 21 -4.41 -8.87 -15.31
CA ASP A 21 -5.60 -8.01 -15.30
C ASP A 21 -6.30 -7.99 -13.94
N LYS A 22 -6.49 -9.18 -13.34
CA LYS A 22 -7.10 -9.30 -12.03
C LYS A 22 -6.35 -8.47 -10.97
N VAL A 23 -5.02 -8.51 -10.98
CA VAL A 23 -4.21 -7.76 -10.01
C VAL A 23 -4.35 -6.26 -10.25
N LEU A 24 -4.29 -5.78 -11.49
CA LEU A 24 -4.48 -4.37 -11.81
C LEU A 24 -5.88 -3.88 -11.50
N ASP A 25 -6.90 -4.66 -11.80
CA ASP A 25 -8.29 -4.30 -11.52
C ASP A 25 -8.52 -4.12 -10.02
N ILE A 26 -8.05 -5.04 -9.19
CA ILE A 26 -8.26 -4.99 -7.74
C ILE A 26 -7.37 -3.94 -7.08
N ASN A 27 -6.07 -3.89 -7.43
CA ASN A 27 -5.11 -3.07 -6.71
C ASN A 27 -5.08 -1.61 -7.16
N VAL A 28 -5.52 -1.30 -8.38
CA VAL A 28 -5.42 0.05 -8.97
C VAL A 28 -6.78 0.61 -9.33
N LYS A 29 -7.52 -0.08 -10.22
CA LYS A 29 -8.78 0.41 -10.75
C LYS A 29 -9.86 0.50 -9.67
N ALA A 30 -10.03 -0.54 -8.87
CA ALA A 30 -11.06 -0.58 -7.84
C ALA A 30 -10.90 0.54 -6.79
N PRO A 31 -9.71 0.82 -6.21
CA PRO A 31 -9.49 1.95 -5.31
C PRO A 31 -9.84 3.31 -5.92
N TYR A 32 -9.50 3.52 -7.20
CA TYR A 32 -9.85 4.74 -7.92
C TYR A 32 -11.36 4.89 -8.06
N MET A 33 -12.03 3.85 -8.59
CA MET A 33 -13.48 3.87 -8.84
C MET A 33 -14.27 4.01 -7.54
N LEU A 34 -13.84 3.35 -6.46
CA LEU A 34 -14.47 3.50 -5.14
C LEU A 34 -14.32 4.91 -4.60
N THR A 35 -13.12 5.50 -4.71
CA THR A 35 -12.90 6.88 -4.26
C THR A 35 -13.74 7.86 -5.09
N GLN A 36 -13.83 7.66 -6.41
CA GLN A 36 -14.68 8.45 -7.28
C GLN A 36 -16.16 8.35 -6.89
N ALA A 37 -16.65 7.15 -6.60
CA ALA A 37 -18.03 6.92 -6.18
C ALA A 37 -18.36 7.55 -4.81
N LEU A 38 -17.35 7.71 -3.94
CA LEU A 38 -17.49 8.31 -2.61
C LEU A 38 -17.10 9.80 -2.57
N LEU A 39 -16.85 10.43 -3.72
CA LEU A 39 -16.29 11.77 -3.78
C LEU A 39 -17.18 12.82 -3.11
N ASP A 40 -18.50 12.78 -3.35
CA ASP A 40 -19.44 13.74 -2.78
C ASP A 40 -19.58 13.61 -1.25
N PRO A 41 -19.78 12.41 -0.67
CA PRO A 41 -19.80 12.27 0.79
C PRO A 41 -18.46 12.61 1.45
N LEU A 42 -17.32 12.31 0.81
CA LEU A 42 -16.00 12.70 1.32
C LEU A 42 -15.86 14.23 1.36
N SER A 43 -16.29 14.93 0.29
CA SER A 43 -16.24 16.39 0.22
C SER A 43 -17.20 17.04 1.20
N ALA A 44 -18.41 16.49 1.37
CA ALA A 44 -19.44 17.06 2.25
C ALA A 44 -19.04 17.00 3.73
N ALA A 45 -18.25 16.01 4.13
CA ALA A 45 -17.75 15.83 5.49
C ALA A 45 -16.44 16.59 5.76
N ALA A 46 -15.77 17.10 4.72
CA ALA A 46 -14.42 17.64 4.81
C ALA A 46 -14.41 19.13 5.12
N THR A 47 -13.44 19.57 5.92
CA THR A 47 -13.11 20.98 6.15
C THR A 47 -11.60 21.19 5.99
N ALA A 48 -11.15 22.44 5.96
CA ALA A 48 -9.72 22.76 5.89
C ALA A 48 -8.93 22.21 7.11
N ASP A 49 -9.55 22.26 8.29
CA ASP A 49 -8.93 21.80 9.54
C ASP A 49 -9.11 20.29 9.80
N ASP A 50 -10.12 19.69 9.20
CA ASP A 50 -10.41 18.26 9.30
C ASP A 50 -10.78 17.71 7.91
N PRO A 51 -9.80 17.46 7.04
CA PRO A 51 -10.04 17.00 5.68
C PRO A 51 -10.63 15.60 5.60
N GLY A 52 -11.34 15.31 4.51
CA GLY A 52 -11.65 13.94 4.14
C GLY A 52 -10.36 13.16 3.88
N ARG A 53 -10.31 11.89 4.29
CA ARG A 53 -9.08 11.10 4.21
C ARG A 53 -9.26 9.86 3.35
N VAL A 54 -8.41 9.73 2.36
CA VAL A 54 -8.29 8.52 1.54
C VAL A 54 -6.91 7.92 1.78
N ILE A 55 -6.87 6.66 2.20
CA ILE A 55 -5.62 5.94 2.44
C ILE A 55 -5.60 4.73 1.49
N MET A 56 -4.58 4.68 0.65
CA MET A 56 -4.32 3.57 -0.26
C MET A 56 -3.33 2.59 0.35
N THR A 57 -3.51 1.29 0.12
CA THR A 57 -2.55 0.27 0.55
C THR A 57 -1.65 -0.13 -0.62
N GLY A 58 -0.45 0.43 -0.61
CA GLY A 58 0.64 0.08 -1.49
C GLY A 58 1.40 -1.17 -1.04
N SER A 59 2.71 -1.16 -1.25
CA SER A 59 3.68 -2.15 -0.77
C SER A 59 5.09 -1.61 -0.99
N ILE A 60 6.08 -2.09 -0.25
CA ILE A 60 7.49 -1.85 -0.59
C ILE A 60 7.86 -2.42 -1.96
N ASP A 61 7.15 -3.43 -2.46
CA ASP A 61 7.32 -3.97 -3.83
C ASP A 61 6.96 -2.96 -4.93
N GLY A 62 6.34 -1.84 -4.59
CA GLY A 62 6.16 -0.69 -5.48
C GLY A 62 7.26 0.37 -5.34
N ILE A 63 8.20 0.19 -4.41
CA ILE A 63 9.32 1.11 -4.14
C ILE A 63 10.63 0.48 -4.62
N GLN A 64 10.84 -0.79 -4.32
CA GLN A 64 12.02 -1.58 -4.66
C GLN A 64 11.67 -2.78 -5.54
N VAL A 65 12.67 -3.39 -6.16
CA VAL A 65 12.49 -4.61 -6.94
C VAL A 65 12.23 -5.79 -6.00
N PRO A 66 11.10 -6.51 -6.13
CA PRO A 66 10.83 -7.69 -5.31
C PRO A 66 11.73 -8.87 -5.68
N MET A 67 11.87 -9.81 -4.75
CA MET A 67 12.63 -11.04 -4.99
C MET A 67 11.86 -12.12 -5.76
N GLY A 68 10.53 -11.98 -5.87
CA GLY A 68 9.65 -12.99 -6.48
C GLY A 68 9.14 -12.58 -7.87
N ASP A 69 8.59 -13.58 -8.58
CA ASP A 69 8.01 -13.42 -9.93
C ASP A 69 6.60 -12.82 -9.89
N ASN A 70 6.43 -11.75 -9.12
CA ASN A 70 5.14 -11.08 -8.88
C ASN A 70 4.98 -9.77 -9.70
N PHE A 71 5.32 -9.83 -10.98
CA PHE A 71 5.41 -8.66 -11.89
C PHE A 71 4.18 -7.77 -11.88
N SER A 72 2.97 -8.34 -11.98
CA SER A 72 1.72 -7.57 -11.94
C SER A 72 1.50 -6.90 -10.59
N TYR A 73 1.91 -7.56 -9.50
CA TYR A 73 1.78 -7.02 -8.15
C TYR A 73 2.68 -5.80 -7.96
N SER A 74 3.97 -5.91 -8.24
CA SER A 74 4.92 -4.79 -8.09
C SER A 74 4.52 -3.60 -8.98
N ALA A 75 4.13 -3.88 -10.24
CA ALA A 75 3.62 -2.85 -11.15
C ALA A 75 2.38 -2.15 -10.58
N SER A 76 1.40 -2.93 -10.05
CA SER A 76 0.18 -2.38 -9.45
C SER A 76 0.48 -1.53 -8.20
N LYS A 77 1.46 -1.94 -7.39
CA LYS A 77 1.83 -1.22 -6.16
C LYS A 77 2.60 0.07 -6.47
N ALA A 78 3.44 0.08 -7.49
CA ALA A 78 4.05 1.32 -8.00
C ALA A 78 2.97 2.26 -8.59
N ALA A 79 2.01 1.71 -9.34
CA ALA A 79 0.91 2.47 -9.92
C ALA A 79 0.04 3.14 -8.84
N ILE A 80 -0.33 2.42 -7.76
CA ILE A 80 -1.17 3.00 -6.69
C ILE A 80 -0.44 4.09 -5.91
N HIS A 81 0.90 4.02 -5.76
CA HIS A 81 1.69 5.10 -5.17
C HIS A 81 1.61 6.38 -6.01
N MET A 82 1.75 6.27 -7.34
CA MET A 82 1.62 7.41 -8.24
C MET A 82 0.18 7.91 -8.28
N LEU A 83 -0.81 7.02 -8.33
CA LEU A 83 -2.22 7.37 -8.35
C LEU A 83 -2.62 8.15 -7.08
N ALA A 84 -2.17 7.72 -5.91
CA ALA A 84 -2.41 8.43 -4.66
C ALA A 84 -1.88 9.88 -4.70
N ARG A 85 -0.64 10.07 -5.18
CA ARG A 85 -0.06 11.43 -5.35
C ARG A 85 -0.82 12.27 -6.36
N HIS A 86 -1.24 11.66 -7.46
CA HIS A 86 -2.01 12.37 -8.49
C HIS A 86 -3.37 12.80 -7.96
N MET A 87 -4.09 11.91 -7.30
CA MET A 87 -5.38 12.21 -6.68
C MET A 87 -5.24 13.25 -5.57
N ALA A 88 -4.19 13.20 -4.75
CA ALA A 88 -3.91 14.17 -3.71
C ALA A 88 -3.87 15.61 -4.24
N LYS A 89 -3.27 15.82 -5.42
CA LYS A 89 -3.20 17.12 -6.08
C LYS A 89 -4.58 17.61 -6.50
N PHE A 90 -5.39 16.74 -7.11
CA PHE A 90 -6.67 17.15 -7.71
C PHE A 90 -7.85 17.15 -6.74
N LEU A 91 -7.71 16.54 -5.55
CA LEU A 91 -8.73 16.52 -4.52
C LEU A 91 -8.47 17.53 -3.38
N ALA A 92 -7.34 18.22 -3.41
CA ALA A 92 -6.99 19.22 -2.40
C ALA A 92 -8.03 20.35 -2.29
N ASP A 93 -8.54 20.84 -3.42
CA ASP A 93 -9.56 21.89 -3.46
C ASP A 93 -10.90 21.46 -2.84
N ARG A 94 -11.10 20.16 -2.63
CA ARG A 94 -12.25 19.57 -1.94
C ARG A 94 -11.97 19.26 -0.47
N ASN A 95 -10.85 19.72 0.07
CA ASN A 95 -10.35 19.38 1.39
C ASN A 95 -10.23 17.86 1.62
N ILE A 96 -9.76 17.11 0.62
CA ILE A 96 -9.53 15.68 0.72
C ILE A 96 -8.04 15.42 0.59
N THR A 97 -7.48 14.71 1.57
CA THR A 97 -6.11 14.21 1.50
C THR A 97 -6.10 12.77 1.01
N VAL A 98 -5.12 12.45 0.17
CA VAL A 98 -4.90 11.10 -0.33
C VAL A 98 -3.47 10.70 -0.04
N ASN A 99 -3.29 9.66 0.76
CA ASN A 99 -1.98 9.15 1.12
C ASN A 99 -1.90 7.64 0.85
N CYS A 100 -0.70 7.12 0.79
CA CYS A 100 -0.45 5.70 0.61
C CYS A 100 0.39 5.17 1.77
N ILE A 101 0.08 3.99 2.27
CA ILE A 101 0.98 3.21 3.12
C ILE A 101 1.65 2.14 2.27
N ALA A 102 2.91 1.85 2.53
CA ALA A 102 3.69 0.83 1.82
C ALA A 102 4.23 -0.20 2.84
N PRO A 103 3.41 -1.20 3.22
CA PRO A 103 3.85 -2.26 4.11
C PRO A 103 4.97 -3.10 3.51
N GLY A 104 5.91 -3.52 4.35
CA GLY A 104 6.87 -4.58 4.09
C GLY A 104 6.32 -5.96 4.43
N PRO A 105 7.17 -6.90 4.86
CA PRO A 105 6.73 -8.20 5.34
C PRO A 105 5.93 -8.08 6.64
N PHE A 106 4.70 -8.61 6.63
CA PHE A 106 3.78 -8.63 7.77
C PHE A 106 3.15 -10.00 7.95
N GLU A 107 2.77 -10.34 9.16
CA GLU A 107 1.92 -11.49 9.44
C GLU A 107 0.55 -11.29 8.78
N SER A 108 0.32 -11.99 7.68
CA SER A 108 -0.91 -11.89 6.89
C SER A 108 -1.22 -13.22 6.22
N LYS A 109 -2.48 -13.40 5.80
CA LYS A 109 -2.88 -14.59 5.03
C LYS A 109 -2.06 -14.75 3.74
N MET A 110 -1.63 -13.65 3.13
CA MET A 110 -0.82 -13.66 1.91
C MET A 110 0.60 -14.19 2.15
N MET A 111 1.14 -13.96 3.36
CA MET A 111 2.49 -14.37 3.76
C MET A 111 2.49 -15.67 4.59
N ALA A 112 1.33 -16.24 4.94
CA ALA A 112 1.24 -17.37 5.86
C ALA A 112 2.13 -18.54 5.43
N TYR A 113 2.09 -18.92 4.16
CA TYR A 113 2.89 -20.03 3.61
C TYR A 113 4.41 -19.82 3.71
N VAL A 114 4.87 -18.56 3.69
CA VAL A 114 6.28 -18.20 3.86
C VAL A 114 6.66 -18.21 5.34
N LEU A 115 5.76 -17.72 6.19
CA LEU A 115 6.03 -17.52 7.61
C LEU A 115 5.89 -18.82 8.44
N GLU A 116 5.23 -19.85 7.89
CA GLU A 116 5.16 -21.21 8.46
C GLU A 116 6.51 -21.94 8.34
N ASP A 117 7.36 -21.57 7.37
CA ASP A 117 8.71 -22.08 7.26
C ASP A 117 9.67 -21.23 8.10
N GLU A 118 10.18 -21.79 9.20
CA GLU A 118 11.10 -21.10 10.13
C GLU A 118 12.36 -20.56 9.45
N LYS A 119 12.89 -21.24 8.41
CA LYS A 119 14.08 -20.79 7.69
C LYS A 119 13.77 -19.59 6.79
N MET A 120 12.61 -19.62 6.11
CA MET A 120 12.15 -18.49 5.32
C MET A 120 11.85 -17.28 6.20
N ARG A 121 11.17 -17.51 7.33
CA ARG A 121 10.91 -16.47 8.34
C ARG A 121 12.21 -15.83 8.82
N ALA A 122 13.16 -16.64 9.29
CA ALA A 122 14.45 -16.15 9.76
C ALA A 122 15.25 -15.41 8.68
N SER A 123 15.15 -15.83 7.43
CA SER A 123 15.77 -15.13 6.30
C SER A 123 15.18 -13.75 6.10
N ILE A 124 13.85 -13.61 6.14
CA ILE A 124 13.17 -12.31 6.01
C ILE A 124 13.50 -11.40 7.19
N GLU A 125 13.45 -11.93 8.41
CA GLU A 125 13.81 -11.19 9.63
C GLU A 125 15.27 -10.73 9.60
N GLY A 126 16.16 -11.57 9.08
CA GLY A 126 17.59 -11.26 8.94
C GLY A 126 17.90 -10.15 7.93
N THR A 127 17.04 -9.94 6.94
CA THR A 127 17.18 -8.81 6.00
C THR A 127 16.55 -7.51 6.53
N ASN A 128 15.76 -7.59 7.60
CA ASN A 128 15.10 -6.42 8.16
C ASN A 128 16.02 -5.71 9.18
N PRO A 129 16.34 -4.42 9.01
CA PRO A 129 17.12 -3.65 9.98
C PRO A 129 16.56 -3.67 11.40
N ARG A 130 15.25 -3.91 11.58
CA ARG A 130 14.59 -4.05 12.88
C ARG A 130 14.62 -5.49 13.41
N GLY A 131 15.16 -6.45 12.66
CA GLY A 131 15.30 -7.86 13.06
C GLY A 131 13.96 -8.59 13.28
N ARG A 132 12.87 -8.10 12.70
CA ARG A 132 11.54 -8.70 12.83
C ARG A 132 10.65 -8.38 11.63
N ILE A 133 9.62 -9.17 11.42
CA ILE A 133 8.49 -8.80 10.57
C ILE A 133 7.55 -7.83 11.29
N GLY A 134 6.73 -7.10 10.52
CA GLY A 134 5.76 -6.17 11.07
C GLY A 134 4.55 -6.88 11.68
N THR A 135 3.90 -6.22 12.63
CA THR A 135 2.67 -6.66 13.27
C THR A 135 1.48 -5.82 12.81
N PRO A 136 0.22 -6.29 13.00
CA PRO A 136 -0.96 -5.49 12.69
C PRO A 136 -0.96 -4.11 13.35
N GLU A 137 -0.40 -3.98 14.55
CA GLU A 137 -0.31 -2.72 15.30
C GLU A 137 0.60 -1.69 14.61
N ASP A 138 1.68 -2.15 13.95
CA ASP A 138 2.57 -1.25 13.20
C ASP A 138 1.82 -0.57 12.04
N VAL A 139 0.94 -1.32 11.35
CA VAL A 139 0.09 -0.76 10.28
C VAL A 139 -1.02 0.11 10.86
N ALA A 140 -1.70 -0.38 11.91
CA ALA A 140 -2.82 0.33 12.53
C ALA A 140 -2.39 1.70 13.07
N GLY A 141 -1.23 1.79 13.71
CA GLY A 141 -0.67 3.05 14.22
C GLY A 141 -0.48 4.09 13.13
N THR A 142 0.05 3.69 11.98
CA THR A 142 0.25 4.58 10.83
C THR A 142 -1.09 5.03 10.22
N VAL A 143 -2.05 4.13 10.10
CA VAL A 143 -3.40 4.47 9.60
C VAL A 143 -4.11 5.42 10.56
N ILE A 144 -4.03 5.20 11.87
CA ILE A 144 -4.58 6.09 12.90
C ILE A 144 -3.94 7.47 12.80
N TRP A 145 -2.61 7.54 12.68
CA TRP A 145 -1.91 8.81 12.51
C TRP A 145 -2.40 9.58 11.28
N LEU A 146 -2.43 8.96 10.11
CA LEU A 146 -2.89 9.58 8.86
C LEU A 146 -4.38 9.98 8.91
N SER A 147 -5.19 9.26 9.69
CA SER A 147 -6.63 9.52 9.85
C SER A 147 -6.95 10.56 10.92
N SER A 148 -5.99 10.85 11.81
CA SER A 148 -6.17 11.79 12.92
C SER A 148 -5.95 13.25 12.51
N ARG A 149 -6.18 14.17 13.44
CA ARG A 149 -5.83 15.60 13.27
C ARG A 149 -4.33 15.81 13.04
N ALA A 150 -3.46 14.94 13.56
CA ALA A 150 -2.03 15.01 13.32
C ALA A 150 -1.66 14.75 11.85
N GLY A 151 -2.50 14.02 11.11
CA GLY A 151 -2.36 13.77 9.68
C GLY A 151 -3.06 14.80 8.78
N ALA A 152 -3.72 15.82 9.33
CA ALA A 152 -4.56 16.75 8.57
C ALA A 152 -3.79 17.55 7.48
N TYR A 153 -2.50 17.80 7.70
CA TYR A 153 -1.64 18.52 6.75
C TYR A 153 -0.72 17.61 5.93
N ILE A 154 -0.97 16.28 5.97
CA ILE A 154 -0.21 15.29 5.22
C ILE A 154 -1.00 14.89 3.98
N ASN A 155 -0.45 15.15 2.79
CA ASN A 155 -1.11 14.87 1.53
C ASN A 155 -0.12 14.40 0.46
N GLY A 156 -0.45 13.36 -0.28
CA GLY A 156 0.33 12.84 -1.39
C GLY A 156 1.58 12.05 -1.00
N VAL A 157 1.72 11.61 0.25
CA VAL A 157 2.88 10.83 0.69
C VAL A 157 2.65 9.33 0.54
N THR A 158 3.74 8.60 0.32
CA THR A 158 3.82 7.15 0.51
C THR A 158 4.67 6.89 1.73
N VAL A 159 4.11 6.23 2.74
CA VAL A 159 4.77 5.93 4.02
C VAL A 159 5.17 4.46 4.06
N PRO A 160 6.48 4.12 3.93
CA PRO A 160 6.94 2.77 4.16
C PRO A 160 6.73 2.34 5.62
N ILE A 161 6.22 1.13 5.80
CA ILE A 161 6.06 0.49 7.11
C ILE A 161 6.74 -0.86 7.02
N ASP A 162 8.06 -0.88 7.07
CA ASP A 162 8.86 -2.03 6.65
C ASP A 162 10.11 -2.28 7.50
N GLY A 163 10.25 -1.55 8.59
CA GLY A 163 11.43 -1.66 9.45
C GLY A 163 12.73 -1.15 8.81
N GLY A 164 12.64 -0.42 7.69
CA GLY A 164 13.78 0.15 6.99
C GLY A 164 14.27 -0.66 5.77
N ILE A 165 13.60 -1.78 5.43
CA ILE A 165 14.04 -2.65 4.32
C ILE A 165 14.23 -1.87 3.03
N SER A 166 13.24 -1.05 2.63
CA SER A 166 13.27 -0.37 1.33
C SER A 166 14.10 0.91 1.29
N MET A 167 14.51 1.44 2.44
CA MET A 167 15.15 2.76 2.52
C MET A 167 16.60 2.71 3.00
N VAL A 168 16.97 1.67 3.76
CA VAL A 168 18.29 1.61 4.42
C VAL A 168 19.18 0.54 3.79
N ASN A 169 18.59 -0.48 3.16
CA ASN A 169 19.32 -1.59 2.52
C ASN A 169 19.43 -1.45 0.99
N SER A 170 19.04 -0.31 0.43
CA SER A 170 19.09 -0.05 -1.02
C SER A 170 20.45 0.53 -1.47
#